data_6cb7f30f3ee4801b65d1f19dcc3d29fe
#
_entry.id   6cb7f30f3ee4801b65d1f19dcc3d29fe
#
_cell.length_a   1.000
_cell.length_b   1.000
_cell.length_c   1.000
_cell.angle_alpha   90.00
_cell.angle_beta   90.00
_cell.angle_gamma   90.00
#
_symmetry.space_group_name_H-M   'P 1'
#
loop_
_entity.id
_entity.type
_entity.pdbx_description
1 polymer ?
#
loop_
_entity_poly.entity_id
_entity_poly.type
_entity_poly.pdbx_seq_one_letter_code
_entity_poly.pdbx_strand_id
1 'polypeptide(L)'
;GYVGSRMVPYFLSKGYKITVYDTLFFTDEFLPKNESNLNVIKGDIRDHEKIFESAKNHDFFINLACISNDTSFALDEKLSTSINLDSFEPMVLSAKKAGIKKFINASTSSVYGVSDQKDVKEDHPLVPLTLYNKYKGMTEPLLLKHLDDTFTGVIFRPATVCGYSPRQRLDLTVNILTNHAYHNKKIIVFGGDQLRPNLHIQDYIEVVELF
;
A
#
# COMPACT_ATOMS: atom_id res chain seq x y z
N GLY A 1 -6.91 -0.36 -6.72
CA GLY A 1 -6.57 -1.62 -6.06
C GLY A 1 -7.40 -1.87 -4.80
N TYR A 2 -7.11 -2.97 -4.03
CA TYR A 2 -7.88 -3.42 -2.87
C TYR A 2 -8.05 -2.34 -1.78
N VAL A 3 -6.97 -1.76 -1.30
CA VAL A 3 -7.04 -0.72 -0.27
C VAL A 3 -7.60 0.58 -0.85
N GLY A 4 -7.12 1.02 -2.01
CA GLY A 4 -7.51 2.29 -2.63
C GLY A 4 -9.00 2.38 -2.93
N SER A 5 -9.64 1.29 -3.42
CA SER A 5 -11.08 1.30 -3.71
C SER A 5 -11.98 1.44 -2.47
N ARG A 6 -11.43 1.19 -1.28
CA ARG A 6 -12.11 1.42 -0.01
C ARG A 6 -11.72 2.76 0.64
N MET A 7 -10.45 3.15 0.49
CA MET A 7 -9.90 4.38 1.07
C MET A 7 -10.44 5.65 0.39
N VAL A 8 -10.54 5.64 -0.94
CA VAL A 8 -10.97 6.81 -1.72
C VAL A 8 -12.38 7.28 -1.31
N PRO A 9 -13.44 6.43 -1.31
CA PRO A 9 -14.76 6.88 -0.89
C PRO A 9 -14.80 7.33 0.58
N TYR A 10 -13.99 6.73 1.45
CA TYR A 10 -13.88 7.13 2.85
C TYR A 10 -13.37 8.57 2.97
N PHE A 11 -12.24 8.91 2.36
CA PHE A 11 -11.69 10.27 2.43
C PHE A 11 -12.56 11.30 1.68
N LEU A 12 -13.22 10.93 0.60
CA LEU A 12 -14.21 11.80 -0.06
C LEU A 12 -15.36 12.15 0.89
N SER A 13 -15.86 11.17 1.67
CA SER A 13 -16.92 11.41 2.66
C SER A 13 -16.50 12.34 3.81
N LYS A 14 -15.18 12.48 4.03
CA LYS A 14 -14.59 13.42 4.99
C LYS A 14 -14.31 14.81 4.38
N GLY A 15 -14.64 15.01 3.10
CA GLY A 15 -14.48 16.29 2.40
C GLY A 15 -13.10 16.52 1.77
N TYR A 16 -12.22 15.55 1.76
CA TYR A 16 -10.92 15.67 1.09
C TYR A 16 -11.07 15.76 -0.44
N LYS A 17 -10.19 16.53 -1.07
CA LYS A 17 -10.00 16.50 -2.53
C LYS A 17 -8.94 15.46 -2.86
N ILE A 18 -9.24 14.55 -3.76
CA ILE A 18 -8.42 13.37 -4.03
C ILE A 18 -8.06 13.31 -5.51
N THR A 19 -6.77 13.11 -5.78
CA THR A 19 -6.30 12.64 -7.07
C THR A 19 -5.83 11.20 -6.93
N VAL A 20 -6.48 10.28 -7.65
CA VAL A 20 -6.05 8.89 -7.79
C VAL A 20 -5.14 8.80 -9.00
N TYR A 21 -3.90 8.35 -8.79
CA TYR A 21 -2.94 8.04 -9.83
C TYR A 21 -2.69 6.51 -9.83
N ASP A 22 -3.15 5.82 -10.86
CA ASP A 22 -3.12 4.35 -10.93
C ASP A 22 -3.02 3.90 -12.40
N THR A 23 -2.43 2.75 -12.66
CA THR A 23 -2.42 2.14 -14.00
C THR A 23 -3.81 1.72 -14.45
N LEU A 24 -4.75 1.63 -13.52
CA LEU A 24 -6.13 1.13 -13.72
C LEU A 24 -6.17 -0.28 -14.31
N PHE A 25 -5.16 -1.10 -13.96
CA PHE A 25 -5.05 -2.48 -14.43
C PHE A 25 -6.30 -3.32 -14.08
N PHE A 26 -6.89 -3.06 -12.92
CA PHE A 26 -8.10 -3.76 -12.44
C PHE A 26 -9.41 -3.00 -12.69
N THR A 27 -9.43 -1.97 -13.56
CA THR A 27 -10.56 -1.06 -13.78
C THR A 27 -10.64 0.11 -12.79
N ASP A 28 -11.41 1.13 -13.17
CA ASP A 28 -11.79 2.27 -12.33
C ASP A 28 -13.25 2.21 -11.84
N GLU A 29 -13.98 1.15 -12.20
CA GLU A 29 -15.41 0.97 -11.86
C GLU A 29 -15.67 0.96 -10.36
N PHE A 30 -14.64 0.63 -9.57
CA PHE A 30 -14.72 0.61 -8.11
C PHE A 30 -14.52 1.98 -7.45
N LEU A 31 -14.28 3.01 -8.24
CA LEU A 31 -14.19 4.39 -7.74
C LEU A 31 -15.55 5.09 -7.83
N PRO A 32 -15.87 6.00 -6.90
CA PRO A 32 -17.09 6.80 -6.99
C PRO A 32 -17.17 7.55 -8.32
N LYS A 33 -18.36 7.62 -8.90
CA LYS A 33 -18.61 8.34 -10.15
C LYS A 33 -19.24 9.70 -9.84
N ASN A 34 -18.97 10.68 -10.70
CA ASN A 34 -19.55 12.03 -10.62
C ASN A 34 -19.22 12.80 -9.32
N GLU A 35 -18.05 12.53 -8.73
CA GLU A 35 -17.56 13.22 -7.54
C GLU A 35 -16.68 14.41 -7.94
N SER A 36 -17.12 15.64 -7.63
CA SER A 36 -16.38 16.87 -7.97
C SER A 36 -15.00 16.97 -7.29
N ASN A 37 -14.86 16.31 -6.16
CA ASN A 37 -13.61 16.26 -5.37
C ASN A 37 -12.71 15.08 -5.74
N LEU A 38 -13.04 14.30 -6.78
CA LEU A 38 -12.25 13.17 -7.23
C LEU A 38 -11.71 13.42 -8.65
N ASN A 39 -10.39 13.38 -8.79
CA ASN A 39 -9.71 13.34 -10.08
C ASN A 39 -9.05 11.97 -10.25
N VAL A 40 -9.19 11.34 -11.42
CA VAL A 40 -8.60 10.02 -11.71
C VAL A 40 -7.66 10.17 -12.89
N ILE A 41 -6.39 9.87 -12.66
CA ILE A 41 -5.33 9.95 -13.66
C ILE A 41 -4.78 8.54 -13.90
N LYS A 42 -4.93 8.04 -15.12
CA LYS A 42 -4.27 6.81 -15.54
C LYS A 42 -2.78 7.07 -15.77
N GLY A 43 -1.92 6.36 -15.01
CA GLY A 43 -0.47 6.51 -15.13
C GLY A 43 0.29 5.39 -14.46
N ASP A 44 1.57 5.31 -14.75
CA ASP A 44 2.52 4.36 -14.17
C ASP A 44 3.43 5.11 -13.18
N ILE A 45 3.71 4.54 -12.01
CA ILE A 45 4.56 5.18 -10.99
C ILE A 45 6.01 5.38 -11.43
N ARG A 46 6.42 4.76 -12.53
CA ARG A 46 7.73 4.96 -13.17
C ARG A 46 7.78 6.22 -14.04
N ASP A 47 6.64 6.84 -14.32
CA ASP A 47 6.54 8.15 -15.01
C ASP A 47 6.60 9.28 -13.97
N HIS A 48 7.83 9.66 -13.63
CA HIS A 48 8.11 10.60 -12.55
C HIS A 48 7.71 12.04 -12.89
N GLU A 49 7.70 12.41 -14.17
CA GLU A 49 7.21 13.71 -14.63
C GLU A 49 5.70 13.81 -14.42
N LYS A 50 4.98 12.77 -14.80
CA LYS A 50 3.53 12.73 -14.62
C LYS A 50 3.13 12.66 -13.15
N ILE A 51 3.92 11.98 -12.30
CA ILE A 51 3.76 12.02 -10.84
C ILE A 51 3.93 13.44 -10.33
N PHE A 52 5.00 14.13 -10.72
CA PHE A 52 5.25 15.52 -10.34
C PHE A 52 4.06 16.42 -10.71
N GLU A 53 3.57 16.35 -11.94
CA GLU A 53 2.42 17.15 -12.40
C GLU A 53 1.14 16.80 -11.62
N SER A 54 0.91 15.51 -11.36
CA SER A 54 -0.28 15.04 -10.64
C SER A 54 -0.28 15.37 -9.15
N ALA A 55 0.91 15.54 -8.56
CA ALA A 55 1.07 15.85 -7.13
C ALA A 55 1.00 17.35 -6.81
N LYS A 56 1.06 18.24 -7.81
CA LYS A 56 0.93 19.69 -7.62
C LYS A 56 -0.39 20.05 -6.92
N ASN A 57 -0.33 21.03 -6.03
CA ASN A 57 -1.48 21.52 -5.25
C ASN A 57 -2.12 20.49 -4.33
N HIS A 58 -1.36 19.48 -3.90
CA HIS A 58 -1.74 18.53 -2.86
C HIS A 58 -0.83 18.70 -1.65
N ASP A 59 -1.37 18.43 -0.46
CA ASP A 59 -0.61 18.47 0.81
C ASP A 59 -0.02 17.11 1.15
N PHE A 60 -0.71 16.03 0.78
CA PHE A 60 -0.38 14.65 1.16
C PHE A 60 -0.16 13.78 -0.07
N PHE A 61 0.78 12.86 0.05
CA PHE A 61 1.00 11.80 -0.93
C PHE A 61 0.94 10.43 -0.22
N ILE A 62 0.01 9.58 -0.61
CA ILE A 62 -0.15 8.24 -0.04
C ILE A 62 0.28 7.22 -1.08
N ASN A 63 1.41 6.54 -0.85
CA ASN A 63 1.92 5.50 -1.73
C ASN A 63 1.36 4.13 -1.33
N LEU A 64 0.42 3.63 -2.14
CA LEU A 64 -0.12 2.27 -2.06
C LEU A 64 0.30 1.41 -3.26
N ALA A 65 0.95 2.02 -4.26
CA ALA A 65 1.27 1.36 -5.52
C ALA A 65 2.41 0.37 -5.34
N CYS A 66 2.18 -0.87 -5.72
CA CYS A 66 3.20 -1.92 -5.80
C CYS A 66 2.65 -3.17 -6.50
N ILE A 67 3.54 -4.01 -6.99
CA ILE A 67 3.22 -5.43 -7.22
C ILE A 67 3.25 -6.09 -5.84
N SER A 68 2.07 -6.43 -5.35
CA SER A 68 1.86 -6.93 -3.98
C SER A 68 1.79 -8.45 -3.96
N ASN A 69 2.37 -9.06 -3.00
CA ASN A 69 2.59 -10.48 -2.72
C ASN A 69 3.75 -11.13 -3.51
N ASP A 70 4.27 -12.19 -2.93
CA ASP A 70 5.48 -12.86 -3.42
C ASP A 70 5.24 -13.58 -4.74
N THR A 71 4.07 -14.20 -4.91
CA THR A 71 3.72 -14.94 -6.13
C THR A 71 3.65 -14.01 -7.35
N SER A 72 2.97 -12.87 -7.21
CA SER A 72 2.89 -11.88 -8.30
C SER A 72 4.26 -11.26 -8.59
N PHE A 73 5.07 -11.04 -7.56
CA PHE A 73 6.43 -10.51 -7.70
C PHE A 73 7.32 -11.44 -8.52
N ALA A 74 7.25 -12.74 -8.27
CA ALA A 74 8.06 -13.77 -8.93
C ALA A 74 7.68 -14.02 -10.41
N LEU A 75 6.52 -13.57 -10.88
CA LEU A 75 6.10 -13.72 -12.28
C LEU A 75 7.03 -12.96 -13.25
N ASP A 76 7.47 -11.77 -12.85
CA ASP A 76 8.44 -10.97 -13.58
C ASP A 76 9.23 -10.11 -12.59
N GLU A 77 10.38 -10.61 -12.16
CA GLU A 77 11.24 -9.94 -11.18
C GLU A 77 11.79 -8.60 -11.67
N LYS A 78 12.07 -8.46 -12.97
CA LYS A 78 12.59 -7.20 -13.53
C LYS A 78 11.51 -6.12 -13.49
N LEU A 79 10.31 -6.45 -13.93
CA LEU A 79 9.16 -5.55 -13.86
C LEU A 79 8.88 -5.19 -12.40
N SER A 80 8.85 -6.18 -11.53
CA SER A 80 8.58 -6.02 -10.10
C SER A 80 9.63 -5.14 -9.41
N THR A 81 10.91 -5.31 -9.74
CA THR A 81 12.00 -4.46 -9.24
C THR A 81 11.84 -3.03 -9.72
N SER A 82 11.57 -2.82 -11.01
CA SER A 82 11.38 -1.49 -11.58
C SER A 82 10.22 -0.72 -10.94
N ILE A 83 9.15 -1.43 -10.54
CA ILE A 83 7.96 -0.84 -9.91
C ILE A 83 8.15 -0.68 -8.40
N ASN A 84 8.64 -1.70 -7.69
CA ASN A 84 8.64 -1.71 -6.22
C ASN A 84 9.88 -1.05 -5.60
N LEU A 85 10.99 -0.96 -6.34
CA LEU A 85 12.25 -0.42 -5.82
C LEU A 85 12.75 0.77 -6.65
N ASP A 86 13.03 0.57 -7.96
CA ASP A 86 13.73 1.57 -8.76
C ASP A 86 12.95 2.87 -8.94
N SER A 87 11.61 2.79 -9.02
CA SER A 87 10.73 3.97 -9.14
C SER A 87 10.56 4.72 -7.83
N PHE A 88 10.88 4.12 -6.68
CA PHE A 88 10.46 4.65 -5.38
C PHE A 88 11.13 5.98 -5.04
N GLU A 89 12.45 6.04 -5.07
CA GLU A 89 13.17 7.27 -4.74
C GLU A 89 12.87 8.41 -5.72
N PRO A 90 12.86 8.21 -7.05
CA PRO A 90 12.41 9.24 -7.99
C PRO A 90 10.97 9.70 -7.74
N MET A 91 10.06 8.82 -7.33
CA MET A 91 8.69 9.19 -6.94
C MET A 91 8.67 10.10 -5.70
N VAL A 92 9.45 9.76 -4.66
CA VAL A 92 9.60 10.61 -3.45
C VAL A 92 10.11 11.98 -3.81
N LEU A 93 11.15 12.08 -4.65
CA LEU A 93 11.72 13.35 -5.11
C LEU A 93 10.71 14.17 -5.94
N SER A 94 9.92 13.50 -6.79
CA SER A 94 8.87 14.16 -7.57
C SER A 94 7.76 14.73 -6.69
N ALA A 95 7.33 13.96 -5.66
CA ALA A 95 6.35 14.43 -4.68
C ALA A 95 6.88 15.62 -3.89
N LYS A 96 8.12 15.55 -3.38
CA LYS A 96 8.76 16.64 -2.67
C LYS A 96 8.86 17.90 -3.53
N LYS A 97 9.34 17.78 -4.77
CA LYS A 97 9.45 18.86 -5.73
C LYS A 97 8.10 19.50 -6.07
N ALA A 98 7.01 18.72 -6.06
CA ALA A 98 5.65 19.20 -6.30
C ALA A 98 5.06 20.00 -5.13
N GLY A 99 5.72 20.01 -3.97
CA GLY A 99 5.28 20.75 -2.78
C GLY A 99 4.45 19.93 -1.80
N ILE A 100 4.50 18.60 -1.92
CA ILE A 100 3.89 17.71 -0.91
C ILE A 100 4.54 17.96 0.46
N LYS A 101 3.71 18.08 1.49
CA LYS A 101 4.17 18.33 2.88
C LYS A 101 4.39 17.02 3.65
N LYS A 102 3.58 16.00 3.36
CA LYS A 102 3.70 14.70 4.03
C LYS A 102 3.54 13.53 3.06
N PHE A 103 4.52 12.63 3.08
CA PHE A 103 4.52 11.40 2.30
C PHE A 103 4.24 10.20 3.20
N ILE A 104 3.16 9.46 2.93
CA ILE A 104 2.78 8.26 3.67
C ILE A 104 3.11 7.04 2.81
N ASN A 105 4.04 6.20 3.26
CA ASN A 105 4.46 5.00 2.55
C ASN A 105 3.90 3.74 3.19
N ALA A 106 3.10 2.99 2.44
CA ALA A 106 2.67 1.67 2.85
C ALA A 106 3.81 0.64 2.66
N SER A 107 4.54 0.36 3.75
CA SER A 107 5.45 -0.77 3.86
C SER A 107 4.68 -2.06 4.21
N THR A 108 5.22 -2.95 5.01
CA THR A 108 4.58 -4.19 5.45
C THR A 108 5.22 -4.71 6.74
N SER A 109 4.45 -5.31 7.63
CA SER A 109 5.00 -6.01 8.80
C SER A 109 5.89 -7.21 8.43
N SER A 110 5.76 -7.73 7.21
CA SER A 110 6.58 -8.85 6.72
C SER A 110 8.06 -8.50 6.52
N VAL A 111 8.44 -7.21 6.62
CA VAL A 111 9.86 -6.80 6.64
C VAL A 111 10.61 -7.33 7.86
N TYR A 112 9.90 -7.64 8.96
CA TYR A 112 10.50 -8.22 10.17
C TYR A 112 10.88 -9.69 10.01
N GLY A 113 10.31 -10.41 9.03
CA GLY A 113 10.52 -11.85 8.86
C GLY A 113 9.81 -12.68 9.91
N VAL A 114 10.47 -13.76 10.36
CA VAL A 114 10.01 -14.60 11.47
C VAL A 114 10.72 -14.17 12.76
N SER A 115 9.98 -14.00 13.83
CA SER A 115 10.52 -13.64 15.14
C SER A 115 9.90 -14.52 16.22
N ASP A 116 10.73 -14.97 17.16
CA ASP A 116 10.31 -15.65 18.38
C ASP A 116 9.91 -14.66 19.49
N GLN A 117 10.10 -13.36 19.27
CA GLN A 117 9.71 -12.31 20.19
C GLN A 117 8.20 -12.11 20.15
N LYS A 118 7.56 -12.02 21.34
CA LYS A 118 6.12 -11.80 21.44
C LYS A 118 5.69 -10.41 20.99
N ASP A 119 6.52 -9.39 21.27
CA ASP A 119 6.22 -7.98 21.02
C ASP A 119 7.25 -7.41 20.04
N VAL A 120 7.00 -7.60 18.75
CA VAL A 120 7.81 -6.99 17.69
C VAL A 120 7.40 -5.53 17.53
N LYS A 121 8.38 -4.63 17.72
CA LYS A 121 8.23 -3.17 17.60
C LYS A 121 8.99 -2.63 16.39
N GLU A 122 8.91 -1.33 16.18
CA GLU A 122 9.50 -0.65 15.02
C GLU A 122 11.02 -0.71 14.99
N ASP A 123 11.69 -0.86 16.14
CA ASP A 123 13.13 -0.99 16.31
C ASP A 123 13.65 -2.43 16.12
N HIS A 124 12.74 -3.41 15.92
CA HIS A 124 13.13 -4.79 15.64
C HIS A 124 13.92 -4.88 14.33
N PRO A 125 14.99 -5.71 14.27
CA PRO A 125 15.74 -5.91 13.04
C PRO A 125 14.87 -6.34 11.85
N LEU A 126 15.14 -5.81 10.67
CA LEU A 126 14.46 -6.22 9.45
C LEU A 126 15.17 -7.44 8.85
N VAL A 127 14.48 -8.58 8.83
CA VAL A 127 14.98 -9.87 8.31
C VAL A 127 14.00 -10.43 7.28
N PRO A 128 13.75 -9.72 6.17
CA PRO A 128 12.75 -10.12 5.19
C PRO A 128 13.13 -11.44 4.51
N LEU A 129 12.15 -12.34 4.34
CA LEU A 129 12.37 -13.67 3.77
C LEU A 129 12.26 -13.70 2.23
N THR A 130 11.55 -12.73 1.64
CA THR A 130 11.26 -12.72 0.20
C THR A 130 11.76 -11.44 -0.46
N LEU A 131 11.93 -11.44 -1.77
CA LEU A 131 12.34 -10.26 -2.52
C LEU A 131 11.32 -9.11 -2.38
N TYR A 132 10.03 -9.42 -2.41
CA TYR A 132 8.98 -8.42 -2.16
C TYR A 132 9.17 -7.72 -0.82
N ASN A 133 9.31 -8.49 0.25
CA ASN A 133 9.49 -7.94 1.60
C ASN A 133 10.82 -7.19 1.75
N LYS A 134 11.88 -7.71 1.14
CA LYS A 134 13.19 -7.06 1.10
C LYS A 134 13.11 -5.68 0.44
N TYR A 135 12.46 -5.58 -0.71
CA TYR A 135 12.34 -4.30 -1.42
C TYR A 135 11.45 -3.31 -0.68
N LYS A 136 10.38 -3.78 -0.02
CA LYS A 136 9.59 -2.92 0.88
C LYS A 136 10.47 -2.33 2.00
N GLY A 137 11.30 -3.14 2.65
CA GLY A 137 12.25 -2.67 3.66
C GLY A 137 13.30 -1.71 3.10
N MET A 138 13.82 -1.96 1.89
CA MET A 138 14.80 -1.09 1.24
C MET A 138 14.24 0.29 0.87
N THR A 139 12.95 0.43 0.63
CA THR A 139 12.33 1.73 0.33
C THR A 139 12.24 2.65 1.54
N GLU A 140 12.25 2.11 2.76
CA GLU A 140 12.12 2.91 3.98
C GLU A 140 13.26 3.92 4.17
N PRO A 141 14.55 3.52 4.16
CA PRO A 141 15.65 4.48 4.25
C PRO A 141 15.71 5.44 3.05
N LEU A 142 15.19 5.03 1.87
CA LEU A 142 15.10 5.93 0.72
C LEU A 142 14.11 7.08 0.94
N LEU A 143 13.03 6.88 1.70
CA LEU A 143 12.15 7.98 2.12
C LEU A 143 12.83 8.83 3.19
N LEU A 144 13.34 8.19 4.25
CA LEU A 144 13.85 8.87 5.44
C LEU A 144 14.97 9.88 5.12
N LYS A 145 15.86 9.54 4.17
CA LYS A 145 16.98 10.44 3.80
C LYS A 145 16.56 11.75 3.12
N HIS A 146 15.31 11.85 2.66
CA HIS A 146 14.79 13.05 1.98
C HIS A 146 13.89 13.91 2.86
N LEU A 147 13.65 13.50 4.12
CA LEU A 147 12.83 14.28 5.05
C LEU A 147 13.56 15.52 5.51
N ASP A 148 12.78 16.59 5.71
CA ASP A 148 13.23 17.87 6.30
C ASP A 148 12.03 18.60 6.94
N ASP A 149 12.25 19.84 7.38
CA ASP A 149 11.21 20.65 8.04
C ASP A 149 9.99 20.96 7.14
N THR A 150 10.14 20.83 5.83
CA THR A 150 9.07 21.14 4.84
C THR A 150 8.43 19.89 4.24
N PHE A 151 9.10 18.73 4.35
CA PHE A 151 8.67 17.47 3.81
C PHE A 151 8.82 16.36 4.84
N THR A 152 7.72 15.97 5.46
CA THR A 152 7.67 14.90 6.46
C THR A 152 7.28 13.56 5.85
N GLY A 153 7.56 12.47 6.54
CA GLY A 153 7.22 11.14 6.05
C GLY A 153 6.77 10.19 7.15
N VAL A 154 5.82 9.33 6.81
CA VAL A 154 5.37 8.23 7.66
C VAL A 154 5.59 6.92 6.92
N ILE A 155 6.22 5.96 7.59
CA ILE A 155 6.35 4.59 7.13
C ILE A 155 5.38 3.74 7.94
N PHE A 156 4.37 3.23 7.27
CA PHE A 156 3.36 2.39 7.89
C PHE A 156 3.62 0.92 7.53
N ARG A 157 3.82 0.07 8.52
CA ARG A 157 4.08 -1.38 8.38
C ARG A 157 2.84 -2.20 8.76
N PRO A 158 1.78 -2.24 7.94
CA PRO A 158 0.56 -2.93 8.28
C PRO A 158 0.75 -4.45 8.34
N ALA A 159 -0.03 -5.09 9.18
CA ALA A 159 -0.28 -6.52 9.14
C ALA A 159 -1.03 -6.94 7.87
N THR A 160 -1.26 -8.24 7.68
CA THR A 160 -2.07 -8.73 6.56
C THR A 160 -3.46 -8.13 6.61
N VAL A 161 -3.80 -7.35 5.59
CA VAL A 161 -5.08 -6.64 5.54
C VAL A 161 -6.21 -7.61 5.19
N CYS A 162 -7.35 -7.51 5.88
CA CYS A 162 -8.53 -8.31 5.60
C CYS A 162 -9.80 -7.45 5.61
N GLY A 163 -10.91 -8.01 5.14
CA GLY A 163 -12.22 -7.34 5.10
C GLY A 163 -12.71 -7.07 3.69
N TYR A 164 -13.92 -6.52 3.61
CA TYR A 164 -14.56 -6.24 2.33
C TYR A 164 -14.01 -4.99 1.66
N SER A 165 -13.76 -5.11 0.36
CA SER A 165 -13.50 -3.99 -0.54
C SER A 165 -14.16 -4.23 -1.90
N PRO A 166 -14.63 -3.19 -2.61
CA PRO A 166 -15.21 -3.33 -3.95
C PRO A 166 -14.28 -4.07 -4.93
N ARG A 167 -12.98 -3.78 -4.88
CA ARG A 167 -11.96 -4.59 -5.55
C ARG A 167 -11.40 -5.62 -4.57
N GLN A 168 -12.09 -6.72 -4.41
CA GLN A 168 -11.74 -7.76 -3.43
C GLN A 168 -10.46 -8.51 -3.79
N ARG A 169 -9.73 -8.96 -2.76
CA ARG A 169 -8.58 -9.87 -2.86
C ARG A 169 -8.88 -11.18 -2.14
N LEU A 170 -8.90 -12.27 -2.88
CA LEU A 170 -9.13 -13.63 -2.37
C LEU A 170 -7.83 -14.44 -2.20
N ASP A 171 -6.67 -13.80 -2.32
CA ASP A 171 -5.37 -14.36 -1.99
C ASP A 171 -4.93 -14.07 -0.54
N LEU A 172 -5.70 -13.26 0.19
CA LEU A 172 -5.47 -12.92 1.58
C LEU A 172 -6.16 -13.94 2.50
N THR A 173 -5.45 -14.42 3.52
CA THR A 173 -5.85 -15.58 4.33
C THR A 173 -7.28 -15.48 4.87
N VAL A 174 -7.61 -14.42 5.59
CA VAL A 174 -8.96 -14.26 6.17
C VAL A 174 -10.02 -14.19 5.07
N ASN A 175 -9.75 -13.45 4.00
CA ASN A 175 -10.70 -13.26 2.91
C ASN A 175 -10.98 -14.57 2.18
N ILE A 176 -9.95 -15.36 1.83
CA ILE A 176 -10.15 -16.63 1.11
C ILE A 176 -10.80 -17.69 2.00
N LEU A 177 -10.40 -17.81 3.26
CA LEU A 177 -11.00 -18.77 4.18
C LEU A 177 -12.49 -18.45 4.42
N THR A 178 -12.84 -17.18 4.56
CA THR A 178 -14.24 -16.74 4.66
C THR A 178 -15.03 -17.11 3.40
N ASN A 179 -14.46 -16.83 2.23
CA ASN A 179 -15.08 -17.20 0.94
C ASN A 179 -15.30 -18.73 0.83
N HIS A 180 -14.29 -19.54 1.18
CA HIS A 180 -14.41 -21.00 1.18
C HIS A 180 -15.43 -21.50 2.19
N ALA A 181 -15.46 -20.95 3.40
CA ALA A 181 -16.45 -21.30 4.42
C ALA A 181 -17.87 -21.05 3.92
N TYR A 182 -18.10 -19.90 3.28
CA TYR A 182 -19.43 -19.53 2.77
C TYR A 182 -19.88 -20.39 1.60
N HIS A 183 -19.05 -20.52 0.56
CA HIS A 183 -19.42 -21.20 -0.69
C HIS A 183 -19.25 -22.73 -0.61
N ASN A 184 -18.13 -23.19 -0.05
CA ASN A 184 -17.77 -24.60 -0.03
C ASN A 184 -18.19 -25.31 1.27
N LYS A 185 -18.66 -24.55 2.29
CA LYS A 185 -18.97 -25.07 3.64
C LYS A 185 -17.78 -25.80 4.28
N LYS A 186 -16.57 -25.53 3.80
CA LYS A 186 -15.33 -26.16 4.24
C LYS A 186 -14.18 -25.18 4.10
N ILE A 187 -13.28 -25.17 5.09
CA ILE A 187 -11.99 -24.49 5.01
C ILE A 187 -10.87 -25.54 5.08
N ILE A 188 -9.76 -25.25 4.40
CA ILE A 188 -8.53 -26.04 4.48
C ILE A 188 -7.46 -25.10 5.04
N VAL A 189 -6.88 -25.48 6.17
CA VAL A 189 -5.81 -24.73 6.83
C VAL A 189 -4.51 -25.51 6.65
N PHE A 190 -3.49 -24.86 6.12
CA PHE A 190 -2.14 -25.40 5.99
C PHE A 190 -1.30 -24.97 7.19
N GLY A 191 -0.77 -25.92 7.93
CA GLY A 191 -0.14 -25.68 9.21
C GLY A 191 -1.22 -25.51 10.31
N GLY A 192 -1.18 -24.41 11.05
CA GLY A 192 -2.16 -24.09 12.09
C GLY A 192 -1.53 -23.43 13.32
N ASP A 193 -0.24 -23.69 13.56
CA ASP A 193 0.48 -23.19 14.72
C ASP A 193 1.13 -21.80 14.50
N GLN A 194 1.21 -21.35 13.22
CA GLN A 194 1.81 -20.07 12.88
C GLN A 194 0.94 -18.89 13.30
N LEU A 195 1.51 -18.00 14.09
CA LEU A 195 0.88 -16.74 14.45
C LEU A 195 1.11 -15.71 13.33
N ARG A 196 0.01 -15.15 12.82
CA ARG A 196 0.05 -14.08 11.81
C ARG A 196 -0.87 -12.93 12.21
N PRO A 197 -0.35 -11.72 12.33
CA PRO A 197 -1.19 -10.57 12.61
C PRO A 197 -2.09 -10.26 11.40
N ASN A 198 -3.33 -9.86 11.68
CA ASN A 198 -4.28 -9.40 10.68
C ASN A 198 -4.80 -8.02 11.09
N LEU A 199 -5.09 -7.19 10.10
CA LEU A 199 -5.60 -5.83 10.26
C LEU A 199 -6.85 -5.67 9.39
N HIS A 200 -7.96 -5.23 10.00
CA HIS A 200 -9.15 -4.94 9.20
C HIS A 200 -8.91 -3.71 8.30
N ILE A 201 -9.42 -3.75 7.08
CA ILE A 201 -9.21 -2.68 6.09
C ILE A 201 -9.73 -1.32 6.56
N GLN A 202 -10.77 -1.30 7.41
CA GLN A 202 -11.28 -0.06 7.96
C GLN A 202 -10.28 0.55 8.96
N ASP A 203 -9.71 -0.26 9.85
CA ASP A 203 -8.68 0.20 10.81
C ASP A 203 -7.43 0.69 10.07
N TYR A 204 -7.06 0.01 8.95
CA TYR A 204 -5.98 0.47 8.08
C TYR A 204 -6.21 1.91 7.59
N ILE A 205 -7.44 2.20 7.12
CA ILE A 205 -7.80 3.53 6.58
C ILE A 205 -7.84 4.58 7.69
N GLU A 206 -8.41 4.24 8.85
CA GLU A 206 -8.49 5.14 9.99
C GLU A 206 -7.11 5.49 10.56
N VAL A 207 -6.18 4.53 10.58
CA VAL A 207 -4.78 4.79 10.95
C VAL A 207 -4.10 5.74 9.95
N VAL A 208 -4.36 5.59 8.66
CA VAL A 208 -3.83 6.53 7.65
C VAL A 208 -4.42 7.93 7.83
N GLU A 209 -5.67 8.07 8.30
CA GLU A 209 -6.29 9.36 8.62
C GLU A 209 -5.63 10.06 9.83
N LEU A 210 -5.08 9.28 10.78
CA LEU A 210 -4.39 9.83 11.96
C LEU A 210 -3.03 10.44 11.62
N PHE A 211 -2.40 10.02 10.54
CA PHE A 211 -1.10 10.52 10.09
C PHE A 211 -1.22 11.86 9.37
#